data_2914fece8e38336ea127658e5268e170
#
_entry.id   2914fece8e38336ea127658e5268e170
#
_cell.length_a   1.000
_cell.length_b   1.000
_cell.length_c   1.000
_cell.angle_alpha   90.00
_cell.angle_beta   90.00
_cell.angle_gamma   90.00
#
_symmetry.space_group_name_H-M   'P 1'
#
loop_
_entity.id
_entity.type
_entity.pdbx_description
1 polymer ?
#
loop_
_entity_poly.entity_id
_entity_poly.type
_entity_poly.pdbx_seq_one_letter_code
_entity_poly.pdbx_strand_id
1 'polypeptide(L)' 'HEEGVWIVEGPWLQRIMANVNFADYESRMWFDKTLRDAGVFQRLEEMGIQDGDTVSLDGFEFEYQK' A
#
# COMPACT_ATOMS: atom_id res chain seq x y z
N HIS A 1 -4.00 -12.51 4.70
CA HIS A 1 -3.61 -11.84 5.96
C HIS A 1 -2.93 -12.80 6.90
N GLU A 2 -1.75 -12.44 7.35
CA GLU A 2 -1.02 -13.16 8.38
C GLU A 2 -0.75 -12.20 9.53
N GLU A 3 -0.82 -12.67 10.75
CA GLU A 3 -0.61 -11.90 12.01
C GLU A 3 -0.12 -10.46 11.87
N GLY A 4 -1.03 -9.51 11.59
CA GLY A 4 -0.69 -8.11 11.46
C GLY A 4 0.00 -7.73 10.15
N VAL A 5 0.08 -8.65 9.19
CA VAL A 5 0.65 -8.36 7.87
C VAL A 5 -0.43 -8.55 6.81
N TRP A 6 -0.63 -7.51 6.01
CA TRP A 6 -1.61 -7.51 4.92
C TRP A 6 -0.86 -7.48 3.59
N ILE A 7 -1.10 -8.49 2.76
CA ILE A 7 -0.39 -8.63 1.50
C ILE A 7 -1.31 -8.18 0.36
N VAL A 8 -0.83 -7.21 -0.43
CA VAL A 8 -1.54 -6.70 -1.60
C VAL A 8 -0.71 -7.03 -2.83
N GLU A 9 -1.32 -7.71 -3.79
CA GLU A 9 -0.64 -8.12 -5.00
C GLU A 9 -1.55 -7.91 -6.21
N GLY A 10 -0.95 -7.78 -7.39
CA GLY A 10 -1.70 -7.68 -8.63
C GLY A 10 -0.88 -7.01 -9.72
N PRO A 11 -1.17 -7.33 -11.01
CA PRO A 11 -0.46 -6.70 -12.13
C PRO A 11 -0.59 -5.17 -12.15
N TRP A 12 -1.75 -4.66 -11.75
CA TRP A 12 -1.97 -3.22 -11.68
C TRP A 12 -1.04 -2.54 -10.68
N LEU A 13 -0.80 -3.21 -9.55
CA LEU A 13 0.10 -2.69 -8.52
C LEU A 13 1.54 -2.68 -9.02
N GLN A 14 1.96 -3.74 -9.70
CA GLN A 14 3.29 -3.81 -10.26
C GLN A 14 3.54 -2.68 -11.26
N ARG A 15 2.53 -2.35 -12.07
CA ARG A 15 2.63 -1.25 -13.02
C ARG A 15 2.81 0.09 -12.33
N ILE A 16 2.05 0.31 -11.27
CA ILE A 16 2.16 1.55 -10.49
C ILE A 16 3.55 1.64 -9.86
N MET A 17 3.99 0.56 -9.22
CA MET A 17 5.27 0.54 -8.51
C MET A 17 6.46 0.70 -9.46
N ALA A 18 6.35 0.24 -10.69
CA ALA A 18 7.42 0.39 -11.67
C ALA A 18 7.71 1.85 -12.01
N ASN A 19 6.74 2.73 -11.78
CA ASN A 19 6.87 4.16 -12.08
C ASN A 19 7.19 5.02 -10.86
N VAL A 20 7.37 4.39 -9.69
CA VAL A 20 7.62 5.12 -8.45
C VAL A 20 9.08 5.07 -8.09
N ASN A 21 9.66 6.23 -7.81
CA ASN A 21 11.00 6.32 -7.23
C ASN A 21 10.85 6.51 -5.73
N PHE A 22 11.04 5.44 -4.96
CA PHE A 22 10.82 5.49 -3.51
C PHE A 22 11.83 6.37 -2.77
N ALA A 23 12.91 6.76 -3.42
CA ALA A 23 13.86 7.70 -2.85
C ALA A 23 13.39 9.15 -2.99
N ASP A 24 12.40 9.40 -3.87
CA ASP A 24 11.86 10.73 -4.12
C ASP A 24 10.58 10.93 -3.31
N TYR A 25 10.57 12.00 -2.51
CA TYR A 25 9.42 12.32 -1.66
C TYR A 25 8.14 12.55 -2.47
N GLU A 26 8.24 13.28 -3.58
CA GLU A 26 7.08 13.57 -4.42
C GLU A 26 6.50 12.30 -5.04
N SER A 27 7.37 11.39 -5.49
CA SER A 27 6.91 10.11 -6.04
C SER A 27 6.19 9.27 -4.99
N ARG A 28 6.69 9.26 -3.74
CA ARG A 28 6.05 8.54 -2.66
C ARG A 28 4.68 9.13 -2.34
N MET A 29 4.54 10.44 -2.37
CA MET A 29 3.25 11.09 -2.15
C MET A 29 2.26 10.74 -3.26
N TRP A 30 2.73 10.74 -4.51
CA TRP A 30 1.91 10.35 -5.64
C TRP A 30 1.46 8.90 -5.52
N PHE A 31 2.35 8.03 -5.09
CA PHE A 31 2.05 6.61 -4.88
C PHE A 31 0.97 6.43 -3.82
N ASP A 32 1.13 7.10 -2.68
CA ASP A 32 0.15 7.06 -1.60
C ASP A 32 -1.23 7.53 -2.09
N LYS A 33 -1.27 8.64 -2.79
CA LYS A 33 -2.51 9.18 -3.33
C LYS A 33 -3.14 8.21 -4.33
N THR A 34 -2.32 7.63 -5.20
CA THR A 34 -2.80 6.68 -6.21
C THR A 34 -3.44 5.46 -5.54
N LEU A 35 -2.83 4.95 -4.48
CA LEU A 35 -3.39 3.82 -3.74
C LEU A 35 -4.72 4.19 -3.07
N ARG A 36 -4.81 5.40 -2.52
CA ARG A 36 -6.05 5.87 -1.89
C ARG A 36 -7.16 6.03 -2.92
N ASP A 37 -6.84 6.61 -4.07
CA ASP A 37 -7.81 6.80 -5.15
C ASP A 37 -8.28 5.48 -5.74
N ALA A 38 -7.41 4.47 -5.73
CA ALA A 38 -7.77 3.13 -6.19
C ALA A 38 -8.61 2.35 -5.18
N GLY A 39 -8.77 2.87 -3.97
CA GLY A 39 -9.57 2.23 -2.93
C GLY A 39 -8.84 1.14 -2.16
N VAL A 40 -7.52 1.06 -2.29
CA VAL A 40 -6.75 0.02 -1.59
C VAL A 40 -6.88 0.15 -0.09
N PHE A 41 -6.68 1.35 0.45
CA PHE A 41 -6.75 1.54 1.90
C PHE A 41 -8.18 1.37 2.41
N GLN A 42 -9.16 1.83 1.66
CA GLN A 42 -10.55 1.64 2.02
C GLN A 42 -10.89 0.15 2.10
N ARG A 43 -10.39 -0.63 1.14
CA ARG A 43 -10.61 -2.07 1.13
C ARG A 43 -9.97 -2.75 2.33
N LEU A 44 -8.75 -2.33 2.68
CA LEU A 44 -8.06 -2.88 3.84
C LEU A 44 -8.81 -2.55 5.13
N GLU A 45 -9.35 -1.35 5.23
CA GLU A 45 -10.16 -0.96 6.39
C GLU A 45 -11.42 -1.80 6.51
N GLU A 46 -12.08 -2.08 5.38
CA GLU A 46 -13.25 -2.96 5.36
C GLU A 46 -12.91 -4.38 5.79
N MET A 47 -11.68 -4.82 5.53
CA MET A 47 -11.21 -6.14 5.90
C MET A 47 -10.74 -6.21 7.36
N GLY A 48 -10.62 -5.07 8.03
CA GLY A 48 -10.30 -5.03 9.44
C GLY A 48 -8.87 -4.61 9.78
N ILE A 49 -8.16 -3.95 8.86
CA ILE A 49 -6.80 -3.50 9.16
C ILE A 49 -6.80 -2.51 10.33
N GLN A 50 -5.79 -2.58 11.15
CA GLN A 50 -5.64 -1.73 12.31
C GLN A 50 -4.39 -0.88 12.21
N ASP A 51 -4.42 0.24 12.93
CA ASP A 51 -3.26 1.12 13.04
C ASP A 51 -2.08 0.33 13.59
N GLY A 52 -0.94 0.43 12.91
CA GLY A 52 0.25 -0.30 13.31
C GLY A 52 0.45 -1.62 12.57
N ASP A 53 -0.55 -2.09 11.81
CA ASP A 53 -0.39 -3.30 11.02
C ASP A 53 0.57 -3.04 9.85
N THR A 54 1.27 -4.09 9.42
CA THR A 54 2.17 -4.00 8.27
C THR A 54 1.41 -4.27 6.98
N VAL A 55 1.66 -3.45 5.97
CA VAL A 55 1.12 -3.67 4.63
C VAL A 55 2.28 -4.00 3.69
N SER A 56 2.16 -5.11 2.97
CA SER A 56 3.15 -5.52 1.98
C SER A 56 2.57 -5.31 0.58
N LEU A 57 3.21 -4.45 -0.20
CA LEU A 57 2.80 -4.13 -1.57
C LEU A 57 3.86 -4.69 -2.52
N ASP A 58 3.63 -5.93 -2.99
CA ASP A 58 4.54 -6.60 -3.92
C ASP A 58 6.00 -6.58 -3.41
N GLY A 59 6.15 -6.89 -2.12
CA GLY A 59 7.47 -6.92 -1.48
C GLY A 59 7.89 -5.63 -0.79
N PHE A 60 7.21 -4.53 -1.05
CA PHE A 60 7.47 -3.28 -0.34
C PHE A 60 6.58 -3.21 0.90
N GLU A 61 7.20 -3.15 2.08
CA GLU A 61 6.47 -3.17 3.33
C GLU A 61 6.48 -1.82 4.02
N PHE A 62 5.35 -1.44 4.59
CA PHE A 62 5.25 -0.23 5.40
C PHE A 62 4.21 -0.42 6.50
N GLU A 63 4.28 0.42 7.52
CA GLU A 63 3.35 0.39 8.63
C GLU A 63 2.12 1.23 8.29
N TYR A 64 0.93 0.64 8.46
CA TYR A 64 -0.32 1.35 8.19
C TYR A 64 -0.63 2.31 9.34
N GLN A 65 -0.95 3.55 8.99
CA GLN A 65 -1.38 4.58 9.94
C GLN A 65 -2.61 5.28 9.39
N LYS A 66 -3.60 5.38 10.23
CA LYS A 66 -4.84 6.07 9.87
C LYS A 66 -4.67 7.57 9.85
#